data_aaf0269bddfe278e93ca1687e25443df
#
_entry.id   aaf0269bddfe278e93ca1687e25443df
#
_cell.length_a   1.000
_cell.length_b   1.000
_cell.length_c   1.000
_cell.angle_alpha   90.00
_cell.angle_beta   90.00
_cell.angle_gamma   90.00
#
_symmetry.space_group_name_H-M   'P 1'
#
loop_
_entity.id
_entity.type
_entity.pdbx_description
1 polymer ?
#
loop_
_entity_poly.entity_id
_entity_poly.type
_entity_poly.pdbx_seq_one_letter_code
_entity_poly.pdbx_strand_id
1 'polypeptide(L)'
;ANFRPVVADDHVFAASMRGTLSKLNIQTGRVVWEVSVPEKLSIGPGSDGKTTVAISGEGNVFAYDEAGKNIWKSSIGSEVLSDPIVASGIVVIRTLDNRFIGLDAATGKRRWIYQRQQSPLSLRVGYSMLLVGNDAVITGFAGGRFGAMALNNGGLIWESAVSFPKGFSEIERLNDVTSRPSFEEGRLCIVSYQGKIGCAELRTGNLIWSKDFSSYTGTAQSIEFVFAADEKSHVTAYRASDGVQVWQNTQLTWRDVGEPLAIGKVVLMGDKQGYVHLINQNSGEMVSRIRHDSSPVSAAPIAAGGVIIIASQGGKITAYRPR
;
A
#
# COMPACT_ATOMS: atom_id res chain seq x y z
N ALA A 1 12.14 5.90 -2.41
CA ALA A 1 11.63 4.74 -1.68
C ALA A 1 10.57 5.21 -0.69
N ASN A 2 9.45 4.52 -0.63
CA ASN A 2 8.37 4.83 0.30
C ASN A 2 8.47 3.84 1.47
N PHE A 3 9.02 4.27 2.60
CA PHE A 3 9.14 3.46 3.80
C PHE A 3 7.85 3.55 4.61
N ARG A 4 6.82 2.87 4.13
CA ARG A 4 5.55 2.80 4.85
C ARG A 4 5.74 1.99 6.13
N PRO A 5 5.37 2.52 7.32
CA PRO A 5 5.33 1.71 8.52
C PRO A 5 4.21 0.67 8.44
N VAL A 6 4.34 -0.40 9.21
CA VAL A 6 3.29 -1.41 9.38
C VAL A 6 2.86 -1.45 10.84
N VAL A 7 1.59 -1.72 11.08
CA VAL A 7 1.04 -1.91 12.43
C VAL A 7 0.64 -3.37 12.59
N ALA A 8 1.12 -3.96 13.66
CA ALA A 8 0.67 -5.27 14.11
C ALA A 8 0.51 -5.23 15.64
N ASP A 9 -0.60 -5.74 16.13
CA ASP A 9 -1.02 -5.63 17.52
C ASP A 9 -0.94 -4.15 18.01
N ASP A 10 -0.34 -3.92 19.17
CA ASP A 10 -0.16 -2.59 19.73
C ASP A 10 1.18 -1.93 19.35
N HIS A 11 1.76 -2.30 18.22
CA HIS A 11 3.08 -1.83 17.80
C HIS A 11 3.12 -1.31 16.38
N VAL A 12 3.99 -0.31 16.19
CA VAL A 12 4.36 0.24 14.89
C VAL A 12 5.76 -0.27 14.55
N PHE A 13 5.91 -0.85 13.38
CA PHE A 13 7.20 -1.25 12.83
C PHE A 13 7.59 -0.30 11.72
N ALA A 14 8.78 0.24 11.81
CA ALA A 14 9.29 1.23 10.87
C ALA A 14 10.71 0.89 10.44
N ALA A 15 11.02 1.24 9.20
CA ALA A 15 12.35 1.06 8.65
C ALA A 15 12.87 2.35 8.00
N SER A 16 14.18 2.46 7.88
CA SER A 16 14.83 3.55 7.15
C SER A 16 15.74 3.01 6.05
N MET A 17 16.01 3.82 5.03
CA MET A 17 16.95 3.48 3.97
C MET A 17 18.36 3.16 4.50
N ARG A 18 18.72 3.73 5.65
CA ARG A 18 20.05 3.52 6.26
C ARG A 18 20.19 2.17 6.97
N GLY A 19 19.12 1.35 6.99
CA GLY A 19 19.14 0.03 7.64
C GLY A 19 18.65 0.04 9.08
N THR A 20 18.05 1.13 9.59
CA THR A 20 17.42 1.11 10.90
C THR A 20 16.06 0.41 10.79
N LEU A 21 15.79 -0.54 11.66
CA LEU A 21 14.50 -1.20 11.83
C LEU A 21 14.08 -1.07 13.30
N SER A 22 12.89 -0.52 13.55
CA SER A 22 12.43 -0.17 14.90
C SER A 22 11.03 -0.72 15.15
N LYS A 23 10.77 -1.17 16.39
CA LYS A 23 9.45 -1.49 16.94
C LYS A 23 9.11 -0.44 18.00
N LEU A 24 7.96 0.21 17.85
CA LEU A 24 7.50 1.26 18.75
C LEU A 24 6.12 0.88 19.31
N ASN A 25 5.89 1.22 20.56
CA ASN A 25 4.55 1.08 21.14
C ASN A 25 3.61 2.17 20.56
N ILE A 26 2.45 1.75 20.05
CA ILE A 26 1.52 2.63 19.32
C ILE A 26 0.92 3.73 20.21
N GLN A 27 0.72 3.46 21.51
CA GLN A 27 0.07 4.40 22.44
C GLN A 27 1.04 5.43 23.00
N THR A 28 2.28 5.02 23.26
CA THR A 28 3.28 5.86 23.96
C THR A 28 4.34 6.43 23.03
N GLY A 29 4.50 5.87 21.82
CA GLY A 29 5.59 6.19 20.90
C GLY A 29 6.97 5.73 21.38
N ARG A 30 7.07 5.02 22.50
CA ARG A 30 8.34 4.53 23.03
C ARG A 30 8.90 3.43 22.13
N VAL A 31 10.19 3.51 21.87
CA VAL A 31 10.93 2.44 21.17
C VAL A 31 11.00 1.22 22.10
N VAL A 32 10.48 0.09 21.61
CA VAL A 32 10.57 -1.22 22.29
C VAL A 32 11.92 -1.86 21.99
N TRP A 33 12.29 -1.86 20.70
CA TRP A 33 13.62 -2.22 20.25
C TRP A 33 13.95 -1.51 18.94
N GLU A 34 15.23 -1.33 18.71
CA GLU A 34 15.79 -0.81 17.47
C GLU A 34 17.05 -1.60 17.11
N VAL A 35 17.13 -2.02 15.85
CA VAL A 35 18.25 -2.80 15.33
C VAL A 35 18.80 -2.20 14.05
N SER A 36 20.08 -2.44 13.80
CA SER A 36 20.73 -2.07 12.56
C SER A 36 20.79 -3.29 11.64
N VAL A 37 20.10 -3.20 10.50
CA VAL A 37 20.21 -4.17 9.41
C VAL A 37 21.55 -3.91 8.69
N PRO A 38 22.35 -4.94 8.35
CA PRO A 38 23.70 -4.72 7.83
C PRO A 38 23.75 -4.17 6.40
N GLU A 39 22.60 -3.96 5.76
CA GLU A 39 22.46 -3.48 4.38
C GLU A 39 21.48 -2.31 4.29
N LYS A 40 21.62 -1.48 3.24
CA LYS A 40 20.64 -0.43 2.93
C LYS A 40 19.33 -1.07 2.51
N LEU A 41 18.23 -0.59 3.10
CA LEU A 41 16.89 -1.08 2.78
C LEU A 41 16.29 -0.36 1.57
N SER A 42 15.45 -1.05 0.82
CA SER A 42 14.76 -0.52 -0.36
C SER A 42 13.31 -0.14 -0.12
N ILE A 43 12.68 -0.74 0.89
CA ILE A 43 11.24 -0.64 1.17
C ILE A 43 10.96 -0.67 2.67
N GLY A 44 9.70 -0.40 3.03
CA GLY A 44 9.18 -0.55 4.39
C GLY A 44 9.22 -2.00 4.90
N PRO A 45 9.04 -2.20 6.21
CA PRO A 45 9.05 -3.53 6.80
C PRO A 45 7.73 -4.25 6.57
N GLY A 46 7.73 -5.58 6.71
CA GLY A 46 6.53 -6.38 6.93
C GLY A 46 6.56 -6.99 8.32
N SER A 47 5.43 -7.05 8.99
CA SER A 47 5.36 -7.66 10.34
C SER A 47 3.96 -8.18 10.64
N ASP A 48 3.89 -9.29 11.36
CA ASP A 48 2.68 -9.83 12.00
C ASP A 48 2.74 -9.73 13.53
N GLY A 49 3.70 -8.94 14.06
CA GLY A 49 3.95 -8.80 15.49
C GLY A 49 4.95 -9.82 16.03
N LYS A 50 4.99 -11.03 15.48
CA LYS A 50 5.89 -12.14 15.86
C LYS A 50 7.15 -12.18 15.02
N THR A 51 7.00 -12.04 13.71
CA THR A 51 8.10 -11.97 12.76
C THR A 51 8.08 -10.63 12.05
N THR A 52 9.21 -9.95 12.05
CA THR A 52 9.41 -8.70 11.31
C THR A 52 10.46 -8.90 10.25
N VAL A 53 10.18 -8.51 9.02
CA VAL A 53 11.13 -8.62 7.90
C VAL A 53 11.51 -7.27 7.34
N ALA A 54 12.77 -7.13 6.98
CA ALA A 54 13.34 -6.01 6.24
C ALA A 54 14.03 -6.51 4.98
N ILE A 55 13.94 -5.76 3.89
CA ILE A 55 14.47 -6.18 2.58
C ILE A 55 15.45 -5.12 2.05
N SER A 56 16.63 -5.57 1.67
CA SER A 56 17.65 -4.70 1.08
C SER A 56 17.44 -4.48 -0.42
N GLY A 57 18.12 -3.46 -0.96
CA GLY A 57 18.12 -3.17 -2.39
C GLY A 57 18.67 -4.30 -3.26
N GLU A 58 19.48 -5.18 -2.68
CA GLU A 58 20.01 -6.38 -3.35
C GLU A 58 19.07 -7.59 -3.31
N GLY A 59 17.91 -7.45 -2.65
CA GLY A 59 16.94 -8.52 -2.50
C GLY A 59 17.29 -9.51 -1.39
N ASN A 60 18.10 -9.12 -0.41
CA ASN A 60 18.32 -9.89 0.80
C ASN A 60 17.21 -9.59 1.81
N VAL A 61 16.66 -10.64 2.39
CA VAL A 61 15.58 -10.59 3.38
C VAL A 61 16.16 -10.94 4.74
N PHE A 62 15.97 -10.05 5.71
CA PHE A 62 16.40 -10.24 7.10
C PHE A 62 15.15 -10.36 7.96
N ALA A 63 15.06 -11.39 8.76
CA ALA A 63 13.95 -11.58 9.68
C ALA A 63 14.38 -11.47 11.15
N TYR A 64 13.50 -10.89 11.92
CA TYR A 64 13.69 -10.61 13.34
C TYR A 64 12.49 -11.13 14.13
N ASP A 65 12.74 -11.66 15.31
CA ASP A 65 11.71 -12.11 16.24
C ASP A 65 11.06 -10.94 17.02
N GLU A 66 10.16 -11.26 17.92
CA GLU A 66 9.46 -10.28 18.78
C GLU A 66 10.40 -9.40 19.60
N ALA A 67 11.59 -9.91 19.96
CA ALA A 67 12.61 -9.22 20.75
C ALA A 67 13.61 -8.41 19.88
N GLY A 68 13.47 -8.45 18.55
CA GLY A 68 14.41 -7.79 17.64
C GLY A 68 15.67 -8.57 17.37
N LYS A 69 15.74 -9.87 17.70
CA LYS A 69 16.86 -10.73 17.39
C LYS A 69 16.75 -11.23 15.95
N ASN A 70 17.83 -11.13 15.18
CA ASN A 70 17.84 -11.72 13.83
C ASN A 70 17.76 -13.25 13.92
N ILE A 71 16.77 -13.82 13.22
CA ILE A 71 16.50 -15.28 13.22
C ILE A 71 16.92 -15.97 11.94
N TRP A 72 16.86 -15.28 10.80
CA TRP A 72 17.39 -15.80 9.53
C TRP A 72 17.64 -14.70 8.51
N LYS A 73 18.47 -15.04 7.51
CA LYS A 73 18.70 -14.27 6.28
C LYS A 73 18.42 -15.17 5.08
N SER A 74 17.74 -14.64 4.05
CA SER A 74 17.48 -15.33 2.78
C SER A 74 17.72 -14.37 1.63
N SER A 75 18.11 -14.88 0.45
CA SER A 75 18.30 -14.06 -0.75
C SER A 75 17.25 -14.41 -1.79
N ILE A 76 16.61 -13.40 -2.35
CA ILE A 76 15.60 -13.52 -3.40
C ILE A 76 16.21 -13.50 -4.80
N GLY A 77 17.40 -12.89 -4.94
CA GLY A 77 18.11 -12.77 -6.21
C GLY A 77 17.40 -11.85 -7.22
N SER A 78 16.62 -10.89 -6.74
CA SER A 78 15.94 -9.86 -7.55
C SER A 78 15.59 -8.66 -6.69
N GLU A 79 15.50 -7.49 -7.32
CA GLU A 79 15.07 -6.26 -6.68
C GLU A 79 13.62 -6.39 -6.18
N VAL A 80 13.36 -5.85 -5.00
CA VAL A 80 12.03 -5.81 -4.37
C VAL A 80 11.65 -4.36 -4.14
N LEU A 81 10.54 -3.95 -4.70
CA LEU A 81 10.00 -2.58 -4.59
C LEU A 81 8.61 -2.53 -3.92
N SER A 82 8.09 -3.69 -3.52
CA SER A 82 6.77 -3.84 -2.87
C SER A 82 6.96 -4.22 -1.41
N ASP A 83 6.22 -3.55 -0.51
CA ASP A 83 6.26 -3.88 0.91
C ASP A 83 5.88 -5.35 1.11
N PRO A 84 6.65 -6.13 1.90
CA PRO A 84 6.35 -7.53 2.14
C PRO A 84 5.14 -7.69 3.05
N ILE A 85 4.40 -8.78 2.86
CA ILE A 85 3.33 -9.18 3.76
C ILE A 85 3.83 -10.32 4.65
N VAL A 86 3.60 -10.21 5.95
CA VAL A 86 3.84 -11.29 6.92
C VAL A 86 2.51 -11.66 7.56
N ALA A 87 2.06 -12.89 7.38
CA ALA A 87 0.83 -13.39 7.96
C ALA A 87 0.81 -14.92 7.96
N SER A 88 0.13 -15.52 8.93
CA SER A 88 -0.09 -16.99 9.01
C SER A 88 1.18 -17.82 8.83
N GLY A 89 2.32 -17.32 9.34
CA GLY A 89 3.61 -18.00 9.24
C GLY A 89 4.25 -17.97 7.85
N ILE A 90 3.81 -17.06 6.99
CA ILE A 90 4.34 -16.89 5.63
C ILE A 90 4.75 -15.44 5.42
N VAL A 91 5.90 -15.23 4.79
CA VAL A 91 6.35 -13.95 4.25
C VAL A 91 6.12 -13.96 2.75
N VAL A 92 5.26 -13.07 2.25
CA VAL A 92 5.02 -12.90 0.82
C VAL A 92 5.84 -11.71 0.31
N ILE A 93 6.62 -11.96 -0.72
CA ILE A 93 7.47 -10.98 -1.37
C ILE A 93 7.12 -10.93 -2.86
N ARG A 94 6.94 -9.73 -3.39
CA ARG A 94 6.79 -9.49 -4.81
C ARG A 94 8.04 -8.83 -5.36
N THR A 95 8.63 -9.43 -6.38
CA THR A 95 9.84 -8.96 -7.03
C THR A 95 9.52 -8.10 -8.26
N LEU A 96 10.48 -7.30 -8.69
CA LEU A 96 10.35 -6.45 -9.87
C LEU A 96 10.16 -7.26 -11.16
N ASP A 97 10.68 -8.48 -11.23
CA ASP A 97 10.52 -9.40 -12.36
C ASP A 97 9.23 -10.26 -12.30
N ASN A 98 8.21 -9.75 -11.57
CA ASN A 98 6.86 -10.34 -11.46
C ASN A 98 6.80 -11.75 -10.86
N ARG A 99 7.73 -12.11 -9.97
CA ARG A 99 7.62 -13.29 -9.13
C ARG A 99 6.95 -12.92 -7.80
N PHE A 100 6.13 -13.82 -7.31
CA PHE A 100 5.63 -13.83 -5.95
C PHE A 100 6.27 -15.01 -5.24
N ILE A 101 6.86 -14.77 -4.10
CA ILE A 101 7.64 -15.76 -3.37
C ILE A 101 7.08 -15.81 -1.95
N GLY A 102 6.64 -16.99 -1.54
CA GLY A 102 6.27 -17.27 -0.16
C GLY A 102 7.43 -17.94 0.57
N LEU A 103 7.91 -17.28 1.63
CA LEU A 103 8.90 -17.86 2.53
C LEU A 103 8.21 -18.29 3.84
N ASP A 104 8.73 -19.34 4.45
CA ASP A 104 8.38 -19.73 5.81
C ASP A 104 8.87 -18.66 6.79
N ALA A 105 7.99 -18.08 7.58
CA ALA A 105 8.31 -16.96 8.45
C ALA A 105 9.29 -17.31 9.57
N ALA A 106 9.31 -18.58 10.02
CA ALA A 106 10.20 -19.04 11.07
C ALA A 106 11.61 -19.39 10.58
N THR A 107 11.75 -19.83 9.32
CA THR A 107 13.00 -20.40 8.80
C THR A 107 13.57 -19.69 7.58
N GLY A 108 12.83 -18.83 6.92
CA GLY A 108 13.22 -18.17 5.66
C GLY A 108 13.28 -19.11 4.45
N LYS A 109 12.90 -20.39 4.61
CA LYS A 109 12.88 -21.34 3.50
C LYS A 109 11.73 -21.04 2.55
N ARG A 110 11.98 -21.13 1.24
CA ARG A 110 10.93 -20.95 0.24
C ARG A 110 9.89 -22.07 0.33
N ARG A 111 8.63 -21.69 0.52
CA ARG A 111 7.47 -22.61 0.49
C ARG A 111 6.90 -22.74 -0.91
N TRP A 112 6.77 -21.60 -1.62
CA TRP A 112 6.21 -21.55 -2.96
C TRP A 112 6.77 -20.37 -3.77
N ILE A 113 6.59 -20.44 -5.07
CA ILE A 113 6.84 -19.38 -6.03
C ILE A 113 5.74 -19.39 -7.08
N TYR A 114 5.23 -18.21 -7.40
CA TYR A 114 4.33 -17.97 -8.52
C TYR A 114 5.00 -16.96 -9.44
N GLN A 115 5.13 -17.30 -10.70
CA GLN A 115 5.70 -16.41 -11.71
C GLN A 115 4.64 -16.05 -12.74
N ARG A 116 4.50 -14.75 -12.97
CA ARG A 116 3.65 -14.21 -14.01
C ARG A 116 4.50 -13.80 -15.20
N GLN A 117 3.98 -14.03 -16.39
CA GLN A 117 4.62 -13.52 -17.61
C GLN A 117 4.71 -11.99 -17.53
N GLN A 118 5.90 -11.46 -17.78
CA GLN A 118 6.14 -10.01 -17.77
C GLN A 118 5.48 -9.37 -18.99
N SER A 119 4.78 -8.25 -18.78
CA SER A 119 4.34 -7.41 -19.89
C SER A 119 5.56 -6.83 -20.60
N PRO A 120 5.56 -6.73 -21.94
CA PRO A 120 6.67 -6.12 -22.69
C PRO A 120 7.02 -4.71 -22.19
N LEU A 121 6.00 -3.95 -21.77
CA LEU A 121 6.16 -2.67 -21.12
C LEU A 121 5.32 -2.62 -19.84
N SER A 122 5.93 -2.22 -18.74
CA SER A 122 5.29 -2.00 -17.46
C SER A 122 6.03 -0.91 -16.67
N LEU A 123 5.34 -0.24 -15.77
CA LEU A 123 5.98 0.75 -14.91
C LEU A 123 7.00 0.07 -13.99
N ARG A 124 8.21 0.64 -13.90
CA ARG A 124 9.22 0.19 -12.95
C ARG A 124 8.95 0.78 -11.57
N VAL A 125 7.90 0.32 -10.92
CA VAL A 125 7.46 0.75 -9.59
C VAL A 125 7.10 -0.47 -8.75
N GLY A 126 7.03 -0.29 -7.43
CA GLY A 126 6.48 -1.30 -6.54
C GLY A 126 4.97 -1.40 -6.74
N TYR A 127 4.49 -2.61 -6.98
CA TYR A 127 3.06 -2.88 -7.00
C TYR A 127 2.62 -3.25 -5.59
N SER A 128 1.71 -2.48 -5.03
CA SER A 128 1.28 -2.70 -3.66
C SER A 128 0.46 -3.98 -3.51
N MET A 129 0.58 -4.59 -2.35
CA MET A 129 -0.18 -5.76 -1.95
C MET A 129 -1.06 -5.42 -0.74
N LEU A 130 -2.22 -6.03 -0.65
CA LEU A 130 -3.16 -5.92 0.47
C LEU A 130 -3.47 -7.30 1.02
N LEU A 131 -3.17 -7.54 2.29
CA LEU A 131 -3.64 -8.73 2.99
C LEU A 131 -5.13 -8.56 3.32
N VAL A 132 -5.94 -9.54 2.97
CA VAL A 132 -7.36 -9.60 3.33
C VAL A 132 -7.61 -10.88 4.10
N GLY A 133 -8.18 -10.73 5.29
CA GLY A 133 -8.24 -11.84 6.24
C GLY A 133 -6.83 -12.31 6.61
N ASN A 134 -6.67 -13.61 6.74
CA ASN A 134 -5.38 -14.24 7.04
C ASN A 134 -4.93 -15.22 5.94
N ASP A 135 -5.56 -15.20 4.77
CA ASP A 135 -5.45 -16.25 3.76
C ASP A 135 -5.33 -15.75 2.32
N ALA A 136 -5.61 -14.48 2.05
CA ALA A 136 -5.56 -13.94 0.70
C ALA A 136 -4.74 -12.65 0.59
N VAL A 137 -4.02 -12.52 -0.51
CA VAL A 137 -3.29 -11.32 -0.93
C VAL A 137 -3.90 -10.77 -2.19
N ILE A 138 -4.38 -9.52 -2.12
CA ILE A 138 -4.87 -8.79 -3.29
C ILE A 138 -3.74 -7.94 -3.84
N THR A 139 -3.58 -7.94 -5.16
CA THR A 139 -2.55 -7.13 -5.82
C THR A 139 -2.98 -6.73 -7.23
N GLY A 140 -2.44 -5.61 -7.69
CA GLY A 140 -2.58 -5.17 -9.07
C GLY A 140 -1.51 -5.77 -9.99
N PHE A 141 -1.76 -5.70 -11.28
CA PHE A 141 -0.85 -6.15 -12.34
C PHE A 141 -0.81 -5.13 -13.46
N ALA A 142 0.11 -5.32 -14.39
CA ALA A 142 0.14 -4.57 -15.64
C ALA A 142 -1.12 -4.84 -16.49
N GLY A 143 -1.48 -3.88 -17.31
CA GLY A 143 -2.61 -3.99 -18.24
C GLY A 143 -3.98 -3.85 -17.58
N GLY A 144 -4.07 -3.09 -16.48
CA GLY A 144 -5.33 -2.80 -15.80
C GLY A 144 -5.92 -3.98 -15.03
N ARG A 145 -5.11 -5.00 -14.75
CA ARG A 145 -5.55 -6.24 -14.10
C ARG A 145 -5.26 -6.22 -12.61
N PHE A 146 -6.03 -7.00 -11.86
CA PHE A 146 -5.85 -7.22 -10.42
C PHE A 146 -6.37 -8.60 -10.05
N GLY A 147 -5.96 -9.12 -8.91
CA GLY A 147 -6.39 -10.46 -8.51
C GLY A 147 -6.12 -10.78 -7.06
N ALA A 148 -6.71 -11.88 -6.62
CA ALA A 148 -6.51 -12.49 -5.33
C ALA A 148 -5.64 -13.74 -5.46
N MET A 149 -4.67 -13.86 -4.57
CA MET A 149 -3.77 -15.00 -4.48
C MET A 149 -3.90 -15.63 -3.09
N ALA A 150 -3.89 -16.94 -3.04
CA ALA A 150 -3.89 -17.68 -1.78
C ALA A 150 -2.53 -17.52 -1.08
N LEU A 151 -2.54 -17.11 0.18
CA LEU A 151 -1.35 -16.87 0.98
C LEU A 151 -0.50 -18.15 1.15
N ASN A 152 -1.17 -19.29 1.35
CA ASN A 152 -0.54 -20.56 1.73
C ASN A 152 0.27 -21.22 0.61
N ASN A 153 -0.12 -21.04 -0.66
CA ASN A 153 0.50 -21.75 -1.80
C ASN A 153 0.78 -20.83 -3.01
N GLY A 154 0.43 -19.53 -2.94
CA GLY A 154 0.62 -18.57 -4.04
C GLY A 154 -0.28 -18.80 -5.24
N GLY A 155 -1.27 -19.70 -5.15
CA GLY A 155 -2.21 -19.95 -6.23
C GLY A 155 -3.14 -18.76 -6.48
N LEU A 156 -3.41 -18.49 -7.75
CA LEU A 156 -4.37 -17.47 -8.14
C LEU A 156 -5.79 -17.97 -7.82
N ILE A 157 -6.51 -17.23 -6.97
CA ILE A 157 -7.91 -17.54 -6.61
C ILE A 157 -8.83 -17.03 -7.71
N TRP A 158 -8.66 -15.77 -8.07
CA TRP A 158 -9.35 -15.13 -9.19
C TRP A 158 -8.51 -13.96 -9.74
N GLU A 159 -8.77 -13.60 -10.98
CA GLU A 159 -8.21 -12.42 -11.65
C GLU A 159 -9.30 -11.69 -12.43
N SER A 160 -9.24 -10.37 -12.41
CA SER A 160 -10.17 -9.48 -13.10
C SER A 160 -9.43 -8.30 -13.72
N ALA A 161 -10.13 -7.44 -14.46
CA ALA A 161 -9.57 -6.24 -15.04
C ALA A 161 -10.49 -5.05 -14.76
N VAL A 162 -9.93 -3.97 -14.22
CA VAL A 162 -10.66 -2.71 -14.02
C VAL A 162 -10.68 -1.87 -15.30
N SER A 163 -9.68 -2.06 -16.15
CA SER A 163 -9.52 -1.37 -17.43
C SER A 163 -8.73 -2.25 -18.41
N PHE A 164 -8.69 -1.83 -19.66
CA PHE A 164 -7.91 -2.50 -20.70
C PHE A 164 -7.00 -1.50 -21.39
N PRO A 165 -5.78 -1.89 -21.78
CA PRO A 165 -4.86 -1.04 -22.52
C PRO A 165 -5.52 -0.48 -23.78
N LYS A 166 -5.43 0.85 -23.98
CA LYS A 166 -5.96 1.57 -25.13
C LYS A 166 -4.84 2.43 -25.74
N GLY A 167 -4.84 2.58 -27.06
CA GLY A 167 -3.88 3.43 -27.75
C GLY A 167 -3.10 2.70 -28.84
N PHE A 168 -2.38 3.47 -29.64
CA PHE A 168 -1.60 2.98 -30.79
C PHE A 168 -0.15 2.71 -30.42
N SER A 169 0.42 3.48 -29.49
CA SER A 169 1.78 3.29 -28.98
C SER A 169 1.83 2.45 -27.72
N GLU A 170 2.99 1.85 -27.43
CA GLU A 170 3.20 1.09 -26.19
C GLU A 170 3.04 1.97 -24.95
N ILE A 171 3.45 3.26 -25.02
CA ILE A 171 3.33 4.21 -23.93
C ILE A 171 1.86 4.54 -23.63
N GLU A 172 1.03 4.72 -24.65
CA GLU A 172 -0.41 4.93 -24.48
C GLU A 172 -1.12 3.69 -23.91
N ARG A 173 -0.55 2.51 -24.11
CA ARG A 173 -1.05 1.23 -23.59
C ARG A 173 -0.61 0.93 -22.16
N LEU A 174 0.25 1.76 -21.57
CA LEU A 174 0.59 1.65 -20.14
C LEU A 174 -0.67 1.86 -19.31
N ASN A 175 -1.08 0.80 -18.63
CA ASN A 175 -2.31 0.78 -17.84
C ASN A 175 -2.11 -0.17 -16.67
N ASP A 176 -1.35 0.29 -15.68
CA ASP A 176 -0.91 -0.57 -14.60
C ASP A 176 -1.67 -0.26 -13.30
N VAL A 177 -2.10 -1.30 -12.59
CA VAL A 177 -2.63 -1.21 -11.23
C VAL A 177 -1.47 -1.36 -10.26
N THR A 178 -0.81 -0.25 -9.95
CA THR A 178 0.38 -0.22 -9.09
C THR A 178 0.07 0.13 -7.65
N SER A 179 -1.00 0.89 -7.44
CA SER A 179 -1.41 1.39 -6.14
C SER A 179 -2.04 0.31 -5.27
N ARG A 180 -2.09 0.59 -3.97
CA ARG A 180 -2.72 -0.31 -3.01
C ARG A 180 -4.24 -0.31 -3.22
N PRO A 181 -4.85 -1.50 -3.33
CA PRO A 181 -6.30 -1.62 -3.27
C PRO A 181 -6.83 -1.18 -1.90
N SER A 182 -8.02 -0.61 -1.85
CA SER A 182 -8.76 -0.41 -0.61
C SER A 182 -9.87 -1.45 -0.47
N PHE A 183 -10.23 -1.76 0.77
CA PHE A 183 -11.23 -2.77 1.08
C PHE A 183 -12.18 -2.26 2.16
N GLU A 184 -13.50 -2.45 1.95
CA GLU A 184 -14.55 -2.12 2.89
C GLU A 184 -15.77 -3.02 2.64
N GLU A 185 -16.27 -3.71 3.65
CA GLU A 185 -17.50 -4.52 3.62
C GLU A 185 -17.66 -5.44 2.38
N GLY A 186 -16.59 -6.18 2.04
CA GLY A 186 -16.62 -7.10 0.89
C GLY A 186 -16.43 -6.44 -0.48
N ARG A 187 -16.29 -5.10 -0.53
CA ARG A 187 -15.99 -4.33 -1.74
C ARG A 187 -14.51 -3.99 -1.79
N LEU A 188 -13.88 -4.33 -2.89
CA LEU A 188 -12.51 -4.02 -3.22
C LEU A 188 -12.47 -2.91 -4.26
N CYS A 189 -11.83 -1.79 -3.98
CA CYS A 189 -11.68 -0.70 -4.93
C CYS A 189 -10.22 -0.51 -5.33
N ILE A 190 -10.01 -0.23 -6.61
CA ILE A 190 -8.71 -0.15 -7.27
C ILE A 190 -8.72 0.95 -8.30
N VAL A 191 -7.53 1.46 -8.61
CA VAL A 191 -7.33 2.44 -9.67
C VAL A 191 -6.11 2.05 -10.50
N SER A 192 -6.16 2.29 -11.80
CA SER A 192 -5.04 2.10 -12.71
C SER A 192 -4.49 3.44 -13.22
N TYR A 193 -3.21 3.44 -13.51
CA TYR A 193 -2.57 4.53 -14.24
C TYR A 193 -3.08 4.52 -15.68
N GLN A 194 -3.39 5.68 -16.25
CA GLN A 194 -3.94 5.86 -17.61
C GLN A 194 -5.16 4.96 -17.93
N GLY A 195 -6.00 4.69 -16.92
CA GLY A 195 -7.12 3.76 -17.14
C GLY A 195 -8.38 4.14 -16.38
N LYS A 196 -8.74 3.37 -15.39
CA LYS A 196 -10.01 3.48 -14.68
C LYS A 196 -9.84 3.32 -13.16
N ILE A 197 -10.76 3.93 -12.43
CA ILE A 197 -11.10 3.55 -11.07
C ILE A 197 -12.29 2.60 -11.11
N GLY A 198 -12.33 1.61 -10.25
CA GLY A 198 -13.46 0.72 -10.16
C GLY A 198 -13.49 -0.05 -8.86
N CYS A 199 -14.66 -0.59 -8.56
CA CYS A 199 -14.86 -1.47 -7.42
C CYS A 199 -15.39 -2.83 -7.87
N ALA A 200 -14.98 -3.86 -7.16
CA ALA A 200 -15.32 -5.25 -7.42
C ALA A 200 -15.72 -5.97 -6.13
N GLU A 201 -16.42 -7.07 -6.27
CA GLU A 201 -16.68 -7.98 -5.16
C GLU A 201 -15.38 -8.70 -4.77
N LEU A 202 -15.03 -8.67 -3.50
CA LEU A 202 -13.80 -9.30 -3.01
C LEU A 202 -13.73 -10.81 -3.30
N ARG A 203 -14.85 -11.50 -3.18
CA ARG A 203 -14.89 -12.98 -3.30
C ARG A 203 -14.71 -13.47 -4.72
N THR A 204 -15.18 -12.72 -5.70
CA THR A 204 -15.27 -13.16 -7.11
C THR A 204 -14.41 -12.33 -8.05
N GLY A 205 -14.03 -11.12 -7.65
CA GLY A 205 -13.37 -10.14 -8.54
C GLY A 205 -14.32 -9.51 -9.58
N ASN A 206 -15.62 -9.83 -9.55
CA ASN A 206 -16.59 -9.26 -10.47
C ASN A 206 -16.73 -7.76 -10.24
N LEU A 207 -16.62 -6.96 -11.32
CA LEU A 207 -16.78 -5.53 -11.23
C LEU A 207 -18.21 -5.15 -10.82
N ILE A 208 -18.32 -4.31 -9.80
CA ILE A 208 -19.57 -3.64 -9.41
C ILE A 208 -19.78 -2.43 -10.33
N TRP A 209 -18.73 -1.62 -10.49
CA TRP A 209 -18.71 -0.47 -11.39
C TRP A 209 -17.26 -0.11 -11.76
N SER A 210 -17.10 0.65 -12.86
CA SER A 210 -15.84 1.30 -13.23
C SER A 210 -16.08 2.61 -13.96
N LYS A 211 -15.18 3.60 -13.78
CA LYS A 211 -15.21 4.94 -14.37
C LYS A 211 -13.83 5.30 -14.92
N ASP A 212 -13.79 6.13 -15.97
CA ASP A 212 -12.53 6.66 -16.49
C ASP A 212 -11.88 7.56 -15.44
N PHE A 213 -10.66 7.24 -15.07
CA PHE A 213 -9.88 7.96 -14.06
C PHE A 213 -8.44 7.44 -14.07
N SER A 214 -7.49 8.34 -14.01
CA SER A 214 -6.07 7.97 -13.95
C SER A 214 -5.46 8.37 -12.62
N SER A 215 -4.83 7.42 -11.95
CA SER A 215 -4.11 7.65 -10.71
C SER A 215 -3.06 6.57 -10.45
N TYR A 216 -2.02 6.97 -9.73
CA TYR A 216 -0.99 6.08 -9.18
C TYR A 216 -0.97 6.07 -7.64
N THR A 217 -1.82 6.86 -6.98
CA THR A 217 -1.77 7.04 -5.51
C THR A 217 -2.68 6.09 -4.73
N GLY A 218 -3.60 5.40 -5.40
CA GLY A 218 -4.51 4.45 -4.76
C GLY A 218 -5.86 5.04 -4.37
N THR A 219 -6.62 4.23 -3.66
CA THR A 219 -7.99 4.56 -3.23
C THR A 219 -8.13 4.42 -1.71
N ALA A 220 -9.05 5.20 -1.14
CA ALA A 220 -9.59 4.93 0.19
C ALA A 220 -11.11 4.84 0.08
N GLN A 221 -11.74 4.18 1.02
CA GLN A 221 -13.19 4.09 1.05
C GLN A 221 -13.77 4.17 2.45
N SER A 222 -15.01 4.59 2.50
CA SER A 222 -15.94 4.40 3.59
C SER A 222 -17.12 3.57 3.09
N ILE A 223 -18.08 3.31 3.95
CA ILE A 223 -19.31 2.59 3.55
C ILE A 223 -19.98 3.27 2.34
N GLU A 224 -20.06 4.61 2.34
CA GLU A 224 -20.81 5.41 1.36
C GLU A 224 -19.97 5.87 0.17
N PHE A 225 -18.65 6.06 0.34
CA PHE A 225 -17.82 6.73 -0.66
C PHE A 225 -16.52 5.98 -0.96
N VAL A 226 -16.03 6.22 -2.17
CA VAL A 226 -14.67 5.86 -2.62
C VAL A 226 -13.95 7.13 -3.02
N PHE A 227 -12.74 7.31 -2.51
CA PHE A 227 -11.92 8.51 -2.72
C PHE A 227 -10.66 8.16 -3.49
N ALA A 228 -10.30 9.00 -4.44
CA ALA A 228 -9.03 8.94 -5.16
C ALA A 228 -8.56 10.34 -5.57
N ALA A 229 -7.27 10.50 -5.77
CA ALA A 229 -6.72 11.70 -6.37
C ALA A 229 -6.15 11.39 -7.75
N ASP A 230 -6.41 12.27 -8.73
CA ASP A 230 -5.83 12.17 -10.06
C ASP A 230 -4.36 12.64 -10.08
N GLU A 231 -3.72 12.54 -11.25
CA GLU A 231 -2.33 12.95 -11.46
C GLU A 231 -2.09 14.45 -11.21
N LYS A 232 -3.14 15.27 -11.26
CA LYS A 232 -3.09 16.71 -10.93
C LYS A 232 -3.40 16.97 -9.47
N SER A 233 -3.65 15.93 -8.66
CA SER A 233 -4.07 16.02 -7.27
C SER A 233 -5.48 16.59 -7.07
N HIS A 234 -6.37 16.42 -8.06
CA HIS A 234 -7.79 16.66 -7.83
C HIS A 234 -8.36 15.46 -7.07
N VAL A 235 -8.93 15.71 -5.91
CA VAL A 235 -9.52 14.69 -5.07
C VAL A 235 -10.99 14.52 -5.45
N THR A 236 -11.37 13.30 -5.80
CA THR A 236 -12.74 12.97 -6.22
C THR A 236 -13.35 11.94 -5.29
N ALA A 237 -14.61 12.15 -4.93
CA ALA A 237 -15.43 11.16 -4.25
C ALA A 237 -16.45 10.57 -5.22
N TYR A 238 -16.53 9.26 -5.19
CA TYR A 238 -17.53 8.48 -5.91
C TYR A 238 -18.47 7.81 -4.90
N ARG A 239 -19.75 7.70 -5.24
CA ARG A 239 -20.66 6.86 -4.47
C ARG A 239 -20.22 5.40 -4.56
N ALA A 240 -20.11 4.75 -3.42
CA ALA A 240 -19.53 3.42 -3.33
C ALA A 240 -20.35 2.33 -4.04
N SER A 241 -21.68 2.52 -4.13
CA SER A 241 -22.59 1.53 -4.72
C SER A 241 -22.58 1.48 -6.25
N ASP A 242 -22.36 2.63 -6.93
CA ASP A 242 -22.56 2.75 -8.39
C ASP A 242 -21.49 3.58 -9.10
N GLY A 243 -20.54 4.16 -8.36
CA GLY A 243 -19.46 4.97 -8.91
C GLY A 243 -19.93 6.33 -9.49
N VAL A 244 -21.09 6.83 -9.07
CA VAL A 244 -21.49 8.20 -9.43
C VAL A 244 -20.60 9.19 -8.71
N GLN A 245 -20.00 10.13 -9.44
CA GLN A 245 -19.21 11.20 -8.85
C GLN A 245 -20.10 12.10 -7.98
N VAL A 246 -19.72 12.26 -6.71
CA VAL A 246 -20.45 13.09 -5.74
C VAL A 246 -19.88 14.50 -5.69
N TRP A 247 -18.56 14.60 -5.56
CA TRP A 247 -17.85 15.87 -5.57
C TRP A 247 -16.42 15.71 -6.10
N GLN A 248 -15.81 16.84 -6.48
CA GLN A 248 -14.39 16.94 -6.79
C GLN A 248 -13.83 18.21 -6.14
N ASN A 249 -12.71 18.06 -5.43
CA ASN A 249 -11.95 19.16 -4.84
C ASN A 249 -10.66 19.38 -5.62
N THR A 250 -10.46 20.60 -6.14
CA THR A 250 -9.29 21.00 -6.93
C THR A 250 -8.32 21.91 -6.17
N GLN A 251 -8.55 22.17 -4.88
CA GLN A 251 -7.71 23.06 -4.06
C GLN A 251 -6.30 22.52 -3.83
N LEU A 252 -6.08 21.22 -4.05
CA LEU A 252 -4.78 20.56 -3.93
C LEU A 252 -4.05 20.40 -5.26
N THR A 253 -4.50 21.08 -6.32
CA THR A 253 -3.88 21.00 -7.66
C THR A 253 -2.36 21.19 -7.60
N TRP A 254 -1.62 20.22 -8.20
CA TRP A 254 -0.16 20.17 -8.26
C TRP A 254 0.55 20.03 -6.91
N ARG A 255 -0.14 19.59 -5.87
CA ARG A 255 0.48 19.33 -4.57
C ARG A 255 1.09 17.94 -4.46
N ASP A 256 0.91 17.08 -5.45
CA ASP A 256 1.43 15.73 -5.50
C ASP A 256 1.01 14.95 -4.24
N VAL A 257 -0.32 14.85 -4.07
CA VAL A 257 -0.90 14.20 -2.89
C VAL A 257 -0.64 12.69 -2.91
N GLY A 258 -0.41 12.15 -1.74
CA GLY A 258 -0.18 10.72 -1.54
C GLY A 258 -1.47 9.90 -1.44
N GLU A 259 -1.31 8.66 -1.03
CA GLU A 259 -2.40 7.69 -0.84
C GLU A 259 -3.38 8.19 0.24
N PRO A 260 -4.71 8.16 -0.02
CA PRO A 260 -5.72 8.63 0.94
C PRO A 260 -5.96 7.64 2.09
N LEU A 261 -6.48 8.18 3.20
CA LEU A 261 -7.10 7.42 4.30
C LEU A 261 -8.47 8.02 4.61
N ALA A 262 -9.54 7.25 4.50
CA ALA A 262 -10.87 7.64 4.97
C ALA A 262 -11.06 7.19 6.43
N ILE A 263 -11.42 8.11 7.31
CA ILE A 263 -11.69 7.81 8.72
C ILE A 263 -12.69 8.79 9.31
N GLY A 264 -13.70 8.29 10.02
CA GLY A 264 -14.76 9.09 10.61
C GLY A 264 -15.48 9.93 9.54
N LYS A 265 -15.39 11.26 9.62
CA LYS A 265 -16.04 12.18 8.68
C LYS A 265 -15.06 12.81 7.66
N VAL A 266 -13.79 12.42 7.68
CA VAL A 266 -12.76 13.05 6.85
C VAL A 266 -11.98 12.04 6.03
N VAL A 267 -11.42 12.54 4.92
CA VAL A 267 -10.36 11.89 4.16
C VAL A 267 -9.06 12.65 4.44
N LEU A 268 -8.02 11.92 4.79
CA LEU A 268 -6.68 12.44 5.01
C LEU A 268 -5.80 12.14 3.81
N MET A 269 -5.02 13.13 3.38
CA MET A 269 -4.02 12.97 2.32
C MET A 269 -2.78 13.79 2.64
N GLY A 270 -1.62 13.15 2.59
CA GLY A 270 -0.35 13.87 2.67
C GLY A 270 0.01 14.53 1.33
N ASP A 271 0.95 15.47 1.32
CA ASP A 271 1.46 16.08 0.11
C ASP A 271 3.00 16.16 0.07
N LYS A 272 3.54 16.56 -1.09
CA LYS A 272 4.99 16.69 -1.30
C LYS A 272 5.68 17.75 -0.46
N GLN A 273 4.92 18.69 0.13
CA GLN A 273 5.46 19.75 1.00
C GLN A 273 5.39 19.37 2.49
N GLY A 274 4.93 18.14 2.81
CA GLY A 274 4.85 17.62 4.16
C GLY A 274 3.62 18.05 4.95
N TYR A 275 2.58 18.53 4.29
CA TYR A 275 1.29 18.76 4.90
C TYR A 275 0.40 17.54 4.78
N VAL A 276 -0.49 17.39 5.74
CA VAL A 276 -1.62 16.46 5.71
C VAL A 276 -2.91 17.25 5.70
N HIS A 277 -3.70 17.03 4.68
CA HIS A 277 -4.98 17.71 4.45
C HIS A 277 -6.12 16.84 4.93
N LEU A 278 -7.10 17.47 5.58
CA LEU A 278 -8.33 16.84 6.05
C LEU A 278 -9.48 17.40 5.24
N ILE A 279 -10.17 16.54 4.49
CA ILE A 279 -11.26 16.90 3.58
C ILE A 279 -12.53 16.24 4.12
N ASN A 280 -13.64 16.97 4.17
CA ASN A 280 -14.94 16.42 4.57
C ASN A 280 -15.40 15.37 3.54
N GLN A 281 -15.78 14.18 3.99
CA GLN A 281 -16.18 13.08 3.11
C GLN A 281 -17.44 13.39 2.30
N ASN A 282 -18.38 14.13 2.88
CA ASN A 282 -19.69 14.38 2.26
C ASN A 282 -19.65 15.58 1.29
N SER A 283 -18.96 16.67 1.69
CA SER A 283 -18.99 17.92 0.92
C SER A 283 -17.73 18.14 0.04
N GLY A 284 -16.64 17.45 0.33
CA GLY A 284 -15.37 17.68 -0.34
C GLY A 284 -14.66 18.97 0.11
N GLU A 285 -15.18 19.67 1.11
CA GLU A 285 -14.58 20.88 1.63
C GLU A 285 -13.35 20.61 2.48
N MET A 286 -12.35 21.50 2.40
CA MET A 286 -11.18 21.44 3.26
C MET A 286 -11.57 21.79 4.69
N VAL A 287 -11.41 20.81 5.61
CA VAL A 287 -11.69 21.00 7.04
C VAL A 287 -10.48 21.63 7.75
N SER A 288 -9.30 21.09 7.48
CA SER A 288 -8.06 21.51 8.12
C SER A 288 -6.84 21.02 7.37
N ARG A 289 -5.67 21.52 7.74
CA ARG A 289 -4.38 20.95 7.33
C ARG A 289 -3.39 21.03 8.47
N ILE A 290 -2.52 20.03 8.56
CA ILE A 290 -1.49 19.92 9.57
C ILE A 290 -0.14 19.88 8.87
N ARG A 291 0.83 20.68 9.31
CA ARG A 291 2.21 20.52 8.87
C ARG A 291 2.84 19.39 9.68
N HIS A 292 3.10 18.27 9.03
CA HIS A 292 3.71 17.11 9.67
C HIS A 292 5.24 17.21 9.65
N ASP A 293 5.81 17.52 8.48
CA ASP A 293 7.27 17.56 8.28
C ASP A 293 7.65 18.59 7.21
N SER A 294 8.93 18.71 6.93
CA SER A 294 9.46 19.45 5.77
C SER A 294 9.66 18.57 4.53
N SER A 295 9.59 17.25 4.69
CA SER A 295 9.70 16.26 3.62
C SER A 295 8.33 15.71 3.22
N PRO A 296 8.20 15.11 2.01
CA PRO A 296 6.92 14.60 1.50
C PRO A 296 6.27 13.57 2.41
N VAL A 297 4.93 13.60 2.47
CA VAL A 297 4.07 12.57 3.07
C VAL A 297 3.30 11.91 1.94
N SER A 298 3.84 10.83 1.39
CA SER A 298 3.27 10.11 0.23
C SER A 298 2.57 8.81 0.60
N ALA A 299 3.00 8.17 1.70
CA ALA A 299 2.31 6.98 2.22
C ALA A 299 0.98 7.34 2.85
N ALA A 300 -0.02 6.47 2.71
CA ALA A 300 -1.27 6.63 3.43
C ALA A 300 -1.03 6.74 4.94
N PRO A 301 -1.70 7.66 5.64
CA PRO A 301 -1.82 7.57 7.08
C PRO A 301 -2.41 6.23 7.50
N ILE A 302 -2.08 5.75 8.69
CA ILE A 302 -2.57 4.47 9.20
C ILE A 302 -3.43 4.73 10.44
N ALA A 303 -4.67 4.28 10.41
CA ALA A 303 -5.55 4.32 11.59
C ALA A 303 -5.44 3.00 12.35
N ALA A 304 -4.98 3.05 13.58
CA ALA A 304 -4.87 1.87 14.44
C ALA A 304 -4.80 2.29 15.93
N GLY A 305 -5.35 1.48 16.82
CA GLY A 305 -5.26 1.70 18.27
C GLY A 305 -5.82 3.06 18.74
N GLY A 306 -6.79 3.64 18.03
CA GLY A 306 -7.36 4.96 18.34
C GLY A 306 -6.45 6.15 18.00
N VAL A 307 -5.39 5.94 17.24
CA VAL A 307 -4.49 6.98 16.74
C VAL A 307 -4.36 6.93 15.22
N ILE A 308 -3.93 8.05 14.64
CA ILE A 308 -3.57 8.15 13.22
C ILE A 308 -2.07 8.32 13.13
N ILE A 309 -1.40 7.35 12.52
CA ILE A 309 0.05 7.33 12.33
C ILE A 309 0.36 7.93 10.96
N ILE A 310 1.24 8.92 10.94
CA ILE A 310 1.71 9.57 9.73
C ILE A 310 3.21 9.43 9.65
N ALA A 311 3.71 9.02 8.49
CA ALA A 311 5.14 8.90 8.22
C ALA A 311 5.52 9.77 7.03
N SER A 312 6.62 10.52 7.13
CA SER A 312 7.20 11.29 6.04
C SER A 312 8.38 10.54 5.41
N GLN A 313 8.74 10.93 4.19
CA GLN A 313 9.92 10.39 3.50
C GLN A 313 11.23 10.75 4.22
N GLY A 314 11.23 11.82 5.03
CA GLY A 314 12.35 12.21 5.89
C GLY A 314 12.55 11.30 7.11
N GLY A 315 11.62 10.35 7.34
CA GLY A 315 11.70 9.38 8.43
C GLY A 315 11.00 9.85 9.72
N LYS A 316 10.30 10.99 9.71
CA LYS A 316 9.51 11.41 10.86
C LYS A 316 8.22 10.58 10.92
N ILE A 317 7.96 9.96 12.06
CA ILE A 317 6.74 9.21 12.35
C ILE A 317 6.07 9.86 13.56
N THR A 318 4.79 10.16 13.45
CA THR A 318 4.00 10.76 14.54
C THR A 318 2.63 10.10 14.63
N ALA A 319 2.19 9.81 15.84
CA ALA A 319 0.84 9.38 16.12
C ALA A 319 0.00 10.58 16.59
N TYR A 320 -1.11 10.82 15.92
CA TYR A 320 -2.09 11.86 16.25
C TYR A 320 -3.32 11.22 16.85
N ARG A 321 -3.83 11.79 17.95
CA ARG A 321 -5.13 11.39 18.54
C ARG A 321 -6.21 12.32 18.02
N PRO A 322 -7.26 11.80 17.37
CA PRO A 322 -8.46 12.59 17.08
C PRO A 322 -9.07 13.09 18.41
N ARG A 323 -9.48 14.34 18.42
CA ARG A 323 -10.21 14.94 19.55
C ARG A 323 -11.71 14.93 19.26
#